data_f1b0695f1fa7cd0c480399f0fcaf0eb4
#
_entry.id   f1b0695f1fa7cd0c480399f0fcaf0eb4
#
_cell.length_a   1.000
_cell.length_b   1.000
_cell.length_c   1.000
_cell.angle_alpha   90.00
_cell.angle_beta   90.00
_cell.angle_gamma   90.00
#
_symmetry.space_group_name_H-M   'P 1'
#
loop_
_entity.id
_entity.type
_entity.pdbx_description
1 polymer ?
#
loop_
_entity_poly.entity_id
_entity_poly.type
_entity_poly.pdbx_seq_one_letter_code
_entity_poly.pdbx_strand_id
1 'polypeptide(L)'
;HGTLAAGKTLSVTSQNAITNGGVMQGDAMVLGAGEAFTNNGTLTAGKGNSVFSAQRLFLNAPGSLQGGGDVSLNSRSDITISGFTGTAGSLTMNVAGTLLNSALIYAGNNLKLFTDRLHNQHGDILAGNSLWVQKDASGGANTEIINNSGNIETHQGDIVVRTGHLLNQREGFSATTTTRTNPSSI
;
A
#
# COMPACT_ATOMS: atom_id res chain seq x y z
N HIS A 1 -16.33 -19.40 -9.69
CA HIS A 1 -15.07 -18.93 -9.12
C HIS A 1 -13.97 -19.97 -9.29
N GLY A 2 -12.82 -19.56 -9.82
CA GLY A 2 -11.65 -20.41 -9.96
C GLY A 2 -10.77 -20.37 -8.71
N THR A 3 -10.07 -21.46 -8.46
CA THR A 3 -9.12 -21.58 -7.36
C THR A 3 -7.81 -22.17 -7.85
N LEU A 4 -6.70 -21.47 -7.58
CA LEU A 4 -5.34 -21.99 -7.70
C LEU A 4 -4.76 -22.08 -6.29
N ALA A 5 -4.46 -23.29 -5.84
CA ALA A 5 -3.98 -23.52 -4.48
C ALA A 5 -2.78 -24.48 -4.48
N ALA A 6 -1.71 -24.07 -3.83
CA ALA A 6 -0.53 -24.91 -3.61
C ALA A 6 -0.30 -25.09 -2.11
N GLY A 7 0.14 -26.30 -1.71
CA GLY A 7 0.48 -26.58 -0.31
C GLY A 7 1.76 -25.89 0.16
N LYS A 8 2.66 -25.58 -0.77
CA LYS A 8 3.90 -24.84 -0.50
C LYS A 8 3.90 -23.56 -1.29
N THR A 9 4.63 -23.48 -2.38
CA THR A 9 4.75 -22.28 -3.18
C THR A 9 3.84 -22.34 -4.40
N LEU A 10 3.01 -21.31 -4.56
CA LEU A 10 2.29 -21.04 -5.80
C LEU A 10 3.12 -20.07 -6.64
N SER A 11 3.63 -20.57 -7.76
CA SER A 11 4.42 -19.76 -8.71
C SER A 11 3.64 -19.59 -10.00
N VAL A 12 3.41 -18.36 -10.41
CA VAL A 12 2.71 -18.01 -11.64
C VAL A 12 3.51 -16.96 -12.40
N THR A 13 3.82 -17.24 -13.65
CA THR A 13 4.50 -16.30 -14.54
C THR A 13 3.69 -16.14 -15.81
N SER A 14 3.42 -14.90 -16.17
CA SER A 14 2.78 -14.54 -17.44
C SER A 14 3.62 -13.50 -18.17
N GLN A 15 3.81 -13.69 -19.47
CA GLN A 15 4.46 -12.66 -20.30
C GLN A 15 3.60 -11.41 -20.45
N ASN A 16 2.30 -11.56 -20.33
CA ASN A 16 1.32 -10.48 -20.47
C ASN A 16 0.71 -10.17 -19.10
N ALA A 17 -0.60 -10.09 -19.02
CA ALA A 17 -1.31 -9.76 -17.79
C ALA A 17 -1.62 -11.01 -16.95
N ILE A 18 -1.80 -10.79 -15.64
CA ILE A 18 -2.43 -11.74 -14.72
C ILE A 18 -3.65 -11.05 -14.13
N THR A 19 -4.80 -11.71 -14.17
CA THR A 19 -6.01 -11.25 -13.50
C THR A 19 -6.56 -12.36 -12.60
N ASN A 20 -6.75 -12.04 -11.33
CA ASN A 20 -7.37 -12.94 -10.38
C ASN A 20 -8.76 -12.42 -9.99
N GLY A 21 -9.80 -13.15 -10.39
CA GLY A 21 -11.17 -12.92 -9.94
C GLY A 21 -11.70 -14.01 -9.03
N GLY A 22 -10.87 -15.00 -8.71
CA GLY A 22 -11.18 -16.12 -7.83
C GLY A 22 -10.28 -16.14 -6.59
N VAL A 23 -9.73 -17.30 -6.29
CA VAL A 23 -8.84 -17.51 -5.14
C VAL A 23 -7.49 -18.02 -5.63
N MET A 24 -6.43 -17.38 -5.20
CA MET A 24 -5.07 -17.89 -5.31
C MET A 24 -4.48 -17.99 -3.91
N GLN A 25 -3.89 -19.14 -3.58
CA GLN A 25 -3.28 -19.33 -2.28
C GLN A 25 -2.07 -20.26 -2.33
N GLY A 26 -1.16 -20.04 -1.40
CA GLY A 26 0.02 -20.85 -1.16
C GLY A 26 0.66 -20.44 0.15
N ASP A 27 1.51 -21.27 0.74
CA ASP A 27 2.30 -20.87 1.89
C ASP A 27 3.22 -19.69 1.53
N ALA A 28 3.78 -19.73 0.34
CA ALA A 28 4.43 -18.60 -0.33
C ALA A 28 3.80 -18.41 -1.72
N MET A 29 3.77 -17.19 -2.22
CA MET A 29 3.29 -16.88 -3.56
C MET A 29 4.37 -16.10 -4.32
N VAL A 30 4.68 -16.54 -5.54
CA VAL A 30 5.61 -15.84 -6.42
C VAL A 30 4.91 -15.63 -7.75
N LEU A 31 4.43 -14.40 -7.97
CA LEU A 31 3.67 -14.05 -9.17
C LEU A 31 4.39 -12.96 -9.94
N GLY A 32 4.55 -13.17 -11.23
CA GLY A 32 5.20 -12.20 -12.12
C GLY A 32 4.41 -12.03 -13.41
N ALA A 33 4.05 -10.79 -13.72
CA ALA A 33 3.38 -10.41 -14.97
C ALA A 33 4.25 -9.46 -15.78
N GLY A 34 4.33 -9.69 -17.09
CA GLY A 34 5.03 -8.77 -18.00
C GLY A 34 4.28 -7.46 -18.21
N GLU A 35 2.96 -7.49 -18.01
CA GLU A 35 2.07 -6.34 -18.08
C GLU A 35 1.41 -6.11 -16.72
N ALA A 36 0.12 -5.79 -16.67
CA ALA A 36 -0.58 -5.54 -15.41
C ALA A 36 -0.89 -6.83 -14.65
N PHE A 37 -0.79 -6.73 -13.33
CA PHE A 37 -1.36 -7.69 -12.39
C PHE A 37 -2.59 -7.05 -11.74
N THR A 38 -3.76 -7.66 -11.91
CA THR A 38 -5.02 -7.17 -11.35
C THR A 38 -5.64 -8.21 -10.43
N ASN A 39 -5.87 -7.83 -9.18
CA ASN A 39 -6.57 -8.67 -8.23
C ASN A 39 -7.93 -8.05 -7.87
N ASN A 40 -9.00 -8.76 -8.24
CA ASN A 40 -10.37 -8.47 -7.83
C ASN A 40 -10.91 -9.55 -6.87
N GLY A 41 -10.12 -10.60 -6.65
CA GLY A 41 -10.47 -11.74 -5.82
C GLY A 41 -9.62 -11.81 -4.55
N THR A 42 -9.33 -13.04 -4.13
CA THR A 42 -8.60 -13.30 -2.89
C THR A 42 -7.22 -13.84 -3.19
N LEU A 43 -6.21 -13.20 -2.60
CA LEU A 43 -4.84 -13.68 -2.56
C LEU A 43 -4.50 -13.98 -1.10
N THR A 44 -4.21 -15.25 -0.79
CA THR A 44 -3.88 -15.69 0.56
C THR A 44 -2.51 -16.36 0.58
N ALA A 45 -1.55 -15.71 1.20
CA ALA A 45 -0.22 -16.26 1.43
C ALA A 45 -0.09 -16.69 2.89
N GLY A 46 0.62 -17.80 3.11
CA GLY A 46 0.93 -18.29 4.45
C GLY A 46 2.17 -17.63 5.03
N LYS A 47 2.94 -18.40 5.80
CA LYS A 47 4.11 -17.92 6.52
C LYS A 47 5.36 -17.76 5.65
N GLY A 48 5.36 -18.30 4.45
CA GLY A 48 6.46 -18.13 3.51
C GLY A 48 6.53 -16.72 2.96
N ASN A 49 7.67 -16.36 2.38
CA ASN A 49 7.85 -15.06 1.78
C ASN A 49 7.19 -15.02 0.40
N SER A 50 6.49 -13.95 0.12
CA SER A 50 5.74 -13.79 -1.13
C SER A 50 6.22 -12.57 -1.91
N VAL A 51 6.24 -12.70 -3.23
CA VAL A 51 6.68 -11.64 -4.15
C VAL A 51 5.68 -11.53 -5.30
N PHE A 52 5.20 -10.32 -5.53
CA PHE A 52 4.33 -9.98 -6.64
C PHE A 52 5.02 -8.91 -7.47
N SER A 53 5.25 -9.17 -8.75
CA SER A 53 5.97 -8.25 -9.64
C SER A 53 5.21 -8.08 -10.95
N ALA A 54 5.08 -6.84 -11.40
CA ALA A 54 4.39 -6.51 -12.65
C ALA A 54 4.83 -5.15 -13.18
N GLN A 55 4.40 -4.83 -14.42
CA GLN A 55 4.52 -3.49 -14.96
C GLN A 55 3.67 -2.52 -14.16
N ARG A 56 2.50 -2.96 -13.73
CA ARG A 56 1.53 -2.20 -12.93
C ARG A 56 0.72 -3.16 -12.08
N LEU A 57 0.43 -2.79 -10.82
CA LEU A 57 -0.41 -3.58 -9.94
C LEU A 57 -1.70 -2.84 -9.61
N PHE A 58 -2.81 -3.58 -9.68
CA PHE A 58 -4.13 -3.12 -9.22
C PHE A 58 -4.65 -4.11 -8.19
N LEU A 59 -4.75 -3.68 -6.95
CA LEU A 59 -5.30 -4.46 -5.84
C LEU A 59 -6.63 -3.84 -5.45
N ASN A 60 -7.71 -4.36 -6.03
CA ASN A 60 -9.02 -3.71 -6.06
C ASN A 60 -10.00 -4.29 -5.05
N ALA A 61 -10.89 -3.43 -4.52
CA ALA A 61 -12.08 -3.90 -3.81
C ALA A 61 -13.03 -4.61 -4.80
N PRO A 62 -13.77 -5.66 -4.41
CA PRO A 62 -13.84 -6.22 -3.06
C PRO A 62 -12.71 -7.22 -2.74
N GLY A 63 -11.69 -7.31 -3.58
CA GLY A 63 -10.59 -8.24 -3.41
C GLY A 63 -9.67 -7.91 -2.23
N SER A 64 -8.84 -8.86 -1.88
CA SER A 64 -7.89 -8.71 -0.77
C SER A 64 -6.58 -9.47 -1.03
N LEU A 65 -5.53 -8.98 -0.40
CA LEU A 65 -4.25 -9.67 -0.26
C LEU A 65 -3.97 -9.83 1.24
N GLN A 66 -3.87 -11.06 1.70
CA GLN A 66 -3.52 -11.37 3.09
C GLN A 66 -2.31 -12.27 3.11
N GLY A 67 -1.31 -11.90 3.90
CA GLY A 67 -0.10 -12.67 4.10
C GLY A 67 0.15 -13.01 5.56
N GLY A 68 0.86 -14.11 5.81
CA GLY A 68 1.34 -14.48 7.15
C GLY A 68 2.84 -14.27 7.34
N GLY A 69 3.59 -14.08 6.26
CA GLY A 69 5.02 -13.83 6.24
C GLY A 69 5.37 -12.49 5.61
N ASP A 70 6.60 -12.36 5.14
CA ASP A 70 7.02 -11.13 4.47
C ASP A 70 6.48 -11.09 3.04
N VAL A 71 6.01 -9.94 2.64
CA VAL A 71 5.42 -9.71 1.31
C VAL A 71 6.14 -8.56 0.62
N SER A 72 6.46 -8.76 -0.64
CA SER A 72 7.06 -7.73 -1.49
C SER A 72 6.18 -7.51 -2.72
N LEU A 73 5.83 -6.25 -2.97
CA LEU A 73 5.08 -5.81 -4.14
C LEU A 73 5.98 -4.90 -4.98
N ASN A 74 6.21 -5.29 -6.23
CA ASN A 74 7.14 -4.58 -7.11
C ASN A 74 6.42 -4.16 -8.38
N SER A 75 6.37 -2.86 -8.64
CA SER A 75 5.83 -2.29 -9.87
C SER A 75 6.88 -1.49 -10.62
N ARG A 76 6.97 -1.72 -11.92
CA ARG A 76 7.82 -0.92 -12.80
C ARG A 76 7.21 0.44 -13.13
N SER A 77 5.95 0.66 -12.74
CA SER A 77 5.28 1.96 -12.84
C SER A 77 4.48 2.24 -11.58
N ASP A 78 3.17 2.02 -11.56
CA ASP A 78 2.30 2.41 -10.46
C ASP A 78 1.72 1.20 -9.72
N ILE A 79 1.30 1.43 -8.47
CA ILE A 79 0.44 0.53 -7.71
C ILE A 79 -0.81 1.31 -7.30
N THR A 80 -1.98 0.76 -7.59
CA THR A 80 -3.27 1.29 -7.13
C THR A 80 -3.93 0.30 -6.19
N ILE A 81 -4.24 0.73 -4.98
CA ILE A 81 -4.80 -0.12 -3.93
C ILE A 81 -6.13 0.48 -3.49
N SER A 82 -7.21 -0.24 -3.73
CA SER A 82 -8.55 0.07 -3.22
C SER A 82 -9.16 -1.08 -2.41
N GLY A 83 -8.46 -2.22 -2.32
CA GLY A 83 -8.82 -3.37 -1.50
C GLY A 83 -7.83 -3.59 -0.36
N PHE A 84 -8.24 -4.35 0.66
CA PHE A 84 -7.37 -4.67 1.79
C PHE A 84 -6.07 -5.31 1.32
N THR A 85 -4.95 -4.80 1.81
CA THR A 85 -3.61 -5.30 1.48
C THR A 85 -2.78 -5.35 2.75
N GLY A 86 -2.48 -6.55 3.24
CA GLY A 86 -1.76 -6.67 4.49
C GLY A 86 -1.08 -8.01 4.72
N THR A 87 -0.17 -8.01 5.66
CA THR A 87 0.53 -9.21 6.12
C THR A 87 0.82 -9.11 7.62
N ALA A 88 0.91 -10.26 8.27
CA ALA A 88 1.37 -10.33 9.66
C ALA A 88 2.87 -10.06 9.79
N GLY A 89 3.64 -10.27 8.74
CA GLY A 89 5.07 -9.98 8.68
C GLY A 89 5.39 -8.55 8.25
N SER A 90 6.47 -8.39 7.52
CA SER A 90 6.88 -7.12 6.94
C SER A 90 6.37 -6.99 5.50
N LEU A 91 6.00 -5.78 5.11
CA LEU A 91 5.54 -5.46 3.77
C LEU A 91 6.46 -4.43 3.14
N THR A 92 6.97 -4.75 1.96
CA THR A 92 7.79 -3.82 1.18
C THR A 92 7.12 -3.59 -0.18
N MET A 93 6.96 -2.33 -0.53
CA MET A 93 6.49 -1.94 -1.86
C MET A 93 7.58 -1.16 -2.58
N ASN A 94 7.97 -1.64 -3.76
CA ASN A 94 8.90 -0.96 -4.63
C ASN A 94 8.13 -0.47 -5.85
N VAL A 95 7.91 0.83 -5.93
CA VAL A 95 7.04 1.46 -6.93
C VAL A 95 7.84 2.54 -7.65
N ALA A 96 8.11 2.34 -8.93
CA ALA A 96 8.89 3.33 -9.70
C ALA A 96 8.13 4.65 -9.88
N GLY A 97 6.81 4.59 -9.95
CA GLY A 97 5.93 5.74 -10.11
C GLY A 97 5.13 6.07 -8.85
N THR A 98 3.82 6.09 -8.98
CA THR A 98 2.89 6.50 -7.92
C THR A 98 2.26 5.29 -7.23
N LEU A 99 2.27 5.31 -5.90
CA LEU A 99 1.43 4.46 -5.06
C LEU A 99 0.18 5.25 -4.67
N LEU A 100 -0.96 4.85 -5.21
CA LEU A 100 -2.27 5.42 -4.86
C LEU A 100 -3.01 4.45 -3.96
N ASN A 101 -3.34 4.90 -2.74
CA ASN A 101 -4.04 4.07 -1.76
C ASN A 101 -5.33 4.73 -1.29
N SER A 102 -6.43 3.97 -1.33
CA SER A 102 -7.71 4.35 -0.76
C SER A 102 -8.28 3.29 0.19
N ALA A 103 -7.47 2.31 0.58
CA ALA A 103 -7.88 1.20 1.43
C ALA A 103 -6.96 1.08 2.65
N LEU A 104 -7.02 -0.06 3.34
CA LEU A 104 -6.11 -0.37 4.43
C LEU A 104 -4.87 -1.11 3.90
N ILE A 105 -3.70 -0.52 4.12
CA ILE A 105 -2.40 -1.16 3.97
C ILE A 105 -1.85 -1.46 5.36
N TYR A 106 -1.56 -2.72 5.64
CA TYR A 106 -1.15 -3.15 6.98
C TYR A 106 0.07 -4.06 6.92
N ALA A 107 1.03 -3.81 7.79
CA ALA A 107 2.12 -4.74 8.11
C ALA A 107 2.18 -4.94 9.63
N GLY A 108 2.19 -6.18 10.07
CA GLY A 108 2.31 -6.49 11.49
C GLY A 108 3.68 -6.13 12.07
N ASN A 109 4.70 -6.09 11.23
CA ASN A 109 6.06 -5.68 11.58
C ASN A 109 6.42 -4.37 10.87
N ASN A 110 7.40 -4.37 9.98
CA ASN A 110 7.86 -3.17 9.29
C ASN A 110 7.15 -2.97 7.97
N LEU A 111 6.86 -1.71 7.65
CA LEU A 111 6.27 -1.31 6.38
C LEU A 111 7.22 -0.36 5.67
N LYS A 112 7.65 -0.74 4.47
CA LYS A 112 8.56 0.04 3.65
C LYS A 112 7.88 0.41 2.34
N LEU A 113 7.60 1.70 2.16
CA LEU A 113 7.00 2.24 0.95
C LEU A 113 8.08 3.00 0.17
N PHE A 114 8.72 2.29 -0.75
CA PHE A 114 9.74 2.84 -1.63
C PHE A 114 9.07 3.23 -2.95
N THR A 115 8.64 4.48 -3.03
CA THR A 115 7.85 4.99 -4.15
C THR A 115 8.26 6.40 -4.49
N ASP A 116 8.18 6.78 -5.77
CA ASP A 116 8.45 8.14 -6.18
C ASP A 116 7.38 9.10 -5.65
N ARG A 117 6.11 8.69 -5.70
CA ARG A 117 4.98 9.47 -5.18
C ARG A 117 4.08 8.59 -4.36
N LEU A 118 3.65 9.07 -3.19
CA LEU A 118 2.61 8.43 -2.39
C LEU A 118 1.39 9.35 -2.35
N HIS A 119 0.26 8.85 -2.82
CA HIS A 119 -1.04 9.52 -2.67
C HIS A 119 -1.95 8.63 -1.84
N ASN A 120 -2.15 9.00 -0.58
CA ASN A 120 -3.07 8.33 0.33
C ASN A 120 -4.36 9.13 0.39
N GLN A 121 -5.40 8.62 -0.27
CA GLN A 121 -6.72 9.26 -0.40
C GLN A 121 -7.72 8.50 0.46
N HIS A 122 -8.04 9.02 1.63
CA HIS A 122 -8.96 8.40 2.60
C HIS A 122 -8.52 7.00 3.06
N GLY A 123 -7.30 6.60 2.77
CA GLY A 123 -6.77 5.30 3.14
C GLY A 123 -6.09 5.29 4.50
N ASP A 124 -5.88 4.09 5.02
CA ASP A 124 -5.13 3.85 6.23
C ASP A 124 -3.86 3.08 5.91
N ILE A 125 -2.73 3.57 6.41
CA ILE A 125 -1.41 2.94 6.26
C ILE A 125 -0.88 2.70 7.66
N LEU A 126 -0.80 1.42 8.07
CA LEU A 126 -0.49 1.04 9.44
C LEU A 126 0.67 0.06 9.48
N ALA A 127 1.65 0.32 10.33
CA ALA A 127 2.71 -0.61 10.65
C ALA A 127 2.71 -0.95 12.14
N GLY A 128 2.84 -2.22 12.46
CA GLY A 128 2.96 -2.65 13.86
C GLY A 128 4.27 -2.18 14.49
N ASN A 129 5.34 -2.12 13.73
CA ASN A 129 6.64 -1.60 14.14
C ASN A 129 6.94 -0.30 13.40
N SER A 130 7.93 -0.25 12.52
CA SER A 130 8.36 1.00 11.88
C SER A 130 7.88 1.14 10.44
N LEU A 131 7.75 2.38 9.99
CA LEU A 131 7.32 2.75 8.65
C LEU A 131 8.36 3.65 8.00
N TRP A 132 8.72 3.33 6.75
CA TRP A 132 9.55 4.19 5.90
C TRP A 132 8.75 4.58 4.66
N VAL A 133 8.76 5.87 4.34
CA VAL A 133 8.25 6.40 3.07
C VAL A 133 9.35 7.23 2.45
N GLN A 134 9.92 6.75 1.38
CA GLN A 134 11.07 7.34 0.70
C GLN A 134 11.18 6.78 -0.72
N LYS A 135 12.18 7.23 -1.48
CA LYS A 135 12.31 6.83 -2.88
C LYS A 135 12.73 5.36 -3.04
N ASP A 136 13.71 4.92 -2.26
CA ASP A 136 14.33 3.60 -2.39
C ASP A 136 14.96 3.15 -1.06
N ALA A 137 15.52 1.94 -1.06
CA ALA A 137 16.14 1.37 0.13
C ALA A 137 17.38 2.13 0.62
N SER A 138 18.01 2.94 -0.23
CA SER A 138 19.20 3.73 0.15
C SER A 138 18.86 5.03 0.87
N GLY A 139 17.59 5.36 1.02
CA GLY A 139 17.14 6.51 1.79
C GLY A 139 17.03 7.80 1.00
N GLY A 140 17.01 7.73 -0.33
CA GLY A 140 16.78 8.90 -1.16
C GLY A 140 15.40 9.52 -0.93
N ALA A 141 15.30 10.85 -1.03
CA ALA A 141 14.01 11.54 -0.96
C ALA A 141 13.19 11.24 -2.22
N ASN A 142 11.92 10.91 -2.04
CA ASN A 142 10.99 10.79 -3.15
C ASN A 142 10.49 12.17 -3.63
N THR A 143 9.65 12.20 -4.66
CA THR A 143 9.15 13.46 -5.22
C THR A 143 8.11 14.10 -4.32
N GLU A 144 7.10 13.35 -3.88
CA GLU A 144 6.05 13.90 -3.01
C GLU A 144 5.30 12.83 -2.24
N ILE A 145 4.73 13.27 -1.12
CA ILE A 145 3.77 12.51 -0.32
C ILE A 145 2.55 13.41 -0.09
N ILE A 146 1.37 12.91 -0.48
CA ILE A 146 0.10 13.55 -0.22
C ILE A 146 -0.72 12.61 0.63
N ASN A 147 -1.03 13.03 1.87
CA ASN A 147 -1.96 12.34 2.74
C ASN A 147 -3.22 13.19 2.86
N ASN A 148 -4.27 12.78 2.15
CA ASN A 148 -5.52 13.50 2.09
C ASN A 148 -6.62 12.72 2.81
N SER A 149 -7.02 13.20 3.97
CA SER A 149 -8.05 12.60 4.83
C SER A 149 -7.79 11.13 5.15
N GLY A 150 -6.52 10.75 5.23
CA GLY A 150 -6.08 9.40 5.56
C GLY A 150 -5.22 9.37 6.81
N ASN A 151 -4.95 8.16 7.28
CA ASN A 151 -4.10 7.93 8.44
C ASN A 151 -2.83 7.21 8.02
N ILE A 152 -1.71 7.66 8.55
CA ILE A 152 -0.40 7.01 8.40
C ILE A 152 0.16 6.88 9.80
N GLU A 153 0.25 5.64 10.32
CA GLU A 153 0.52 5.40 11.74
C GLU A 153 1.45 4.21 11.93
N THR A 154 2.20 4.25 13.03
CA THR A 154 2.90 3.10 13.58
C THR A 154 2.38 2.82 14.98
N HIS A 155 2.39 1.54 15.39
CA HIS A 155 1.97 1.16 16.74
C HIS A 155 3.12 1.28 17.75
N GLN A 156 4.30 0.76 17.42
CA GLN A 156 5.42 0.70 18.36
C GLN A 156 6.69 1.40 17.88
N GLY A 157 6.91 1.50 16.58
CA GLY A 157 8.16 1.97 16.03
C GLY A 157 8.11 3.41 15.54
N ASP A 158 9.05 3.73 14.68
CA ASP A 158 9.25 5.07 14.13
C ASP A 158 8.56 5.23 12.79
N ILE A 159 8.23 6.46 12.44
CA ILE A 159 7.90 6.86 11.08
C ILE A 159 9.08 7.66 10.52
N VAL A 160 9.63 7.19 9.41
CA VAL A 160 10.70 7.87 8.69
C VAL A 160 10.18 8.30 7.32
N VAL A 161 10.19 9.59 7.08
CA VAL A 161 9.73 10.19 5.81
C VAL A 161 10.86 10.96 5.18
N ARG A 162 11.17 10.65 3.91
CA ARG A 162 12.16 11.38 3.11
C ARG A 162 11.53 11.74 1.78
N THR A 163 11.22 13.01 1.62
CA THR A 163 10.45 13.51 0.47
C THR A 163 10.85 14.91 0.08
N GLY A 164 10.66 15.24 -1.19
CA GLY A 164 10.81 16.61 -1.68
C GLY A 164 9.64 17.50 -1.29
N HIS A 165 8.44 16.93 -1.13
CA HIS A 165 7.24 17.67 -0.77
C HIS A 165 6.28 16.79 0.03
N LEU A 166 5.77 17.33 1.13
CA LEU A 166 4.78 16.67 1.98
C LEU A 166 3.55 17.56 2.12
N LEU A 167 2.39 17.02 1.75
CA LEU A 167 1.10 17.64 2.01
C LEU A 167 0.28 16.69 2.89
N ASN A 168 -0.03 17.11 4.11
CA ASN A 168 -0.91 16.38 5.01
C ASN A 168 -2.12 17.26 5.29
N GLN A 169 -3.29 16.86 4.81
CA GLN A 169 -4.50 17.67 4.90
C GLN A 169 -5.74 16.82 5.12
N ARG A 170 -6.79 17.49 5.55
CA ARG A 170 -8.13 16.93 5.62
C ARG A 170 -8.99 17.56 4.52
N GLU A 171 -9.55 16.73 3.66
CA GLU A 171 -10.45 17.17 2.61
C GLU A 171 -11.78 17.64 3.21
N GLY A 172 -12.36 18.69 2.61
CA GLY A 172 -13.63 19.25 3.06
C GLY A 172 -13.56 19.98 4.40
N PHE A 173 -12.37 20.23 4.93
CA PHE A 173 -12.22 21.04 6.13
C PHE A 173 -12.46 22.51 5.79
N SER A 174 -13.49 23.10 6.41
CA SER A 174 -13.72 24.54 6.39
C SER A 174 -13.70 25.08 7.82
N ALA A 175 -12.86 26.09 8.05
CA ALA A 175 -12.83 26.79 9.31
C ALA A 175 -13.61 28.11 9.15
N THR A 176 -14.66 28.28 9.94
CA THR A 176 -15.36 29.56 10.02
C THR A 176 -14.87 30.30 11.26
N THR A 177 -14.22 31.43 11.03
CA THR A 177 -13.80 32.30 12.11
C THR A 177 -14.91 33.30 12.38
N THR A 178 -15.51 33.22 13.56
CA THR A 178 -16.48 34.21 14.02
C THR A 178 -15.78 35.19 14.94
N THR A 179 -15.64 36.43 14.50
CA THR A 179 -15.11 37.49 15.33
C THR A 179 -16.27 38.10 16.11
N ARG A 180 -16.25 37.92 17.43
CA ARG A 180 -17.17 38.66 18.30
C ARG A 180 -16.57 40.02 18.60
N THR A 181 -17.24 41.04 18.14
CA THR A 181 -16.94 42.39 18.57
C THR A 181 -17.83 42.69 19.77
N ASN A 182 -17.24 42.79 20.94
CA ASN A 182 -17.98 43.34 22.09
C ASN A 182 -18.18 44.83 21.84
N PRO A 183 -19.42 45.32 21.78
CA PRO A 183 -19.62 46.76 21.78
C PRO A 183 -19.08 47.30 23.10
N SER A 184 -18.14 48.23 23.02
CA SER A 184 -17.69 48.95 24.20
C SER A 184 -18.91 49.68 24.77
N SER A 185 -19.40 49.25 25.92
CA SER A 185 -20.35 50.03 26.67
C SER A 185 -19.63 51.30 27.19
N ILE A 186 -20.07 52.36 26.73
CA ILE A 186 -19.64 53.65 27.27
C ILE A 186 -20.39 53.86 28.57
#